data_5b56015e7cdccd7d56c46fca1ab61a51
#
_entry.id   5b56015e7cdccd7d56c46fca1ab61a51
#
_cell.length_a   1.000
_cell.length_b   1.000
_cell.length_c   1.000
_cell.angle_alpha   90.00
_cell.angle_beta   90.00
_cell.angle_gamma   90.00
#
_symmetry.space_group_name_H-M   'P 1'
#
loop_
_entity.id
_entity.type
_entity.pdbx_description
1 polymer ?
#
loop_
_entity_poly.entity_id
_entity_poly.type
_entity_poly.pdbx_seq_one_letter_code
_entity_poly.pdbx_strand_id
1 'polypeptide(L)'
;MKGVLKQMIEIYQPNGIDWMDVRLTRHNPYTFYHIKEERKGGLYIIDNGAILTKKAHTLLNYLEINEPKRYDEFQKLFKYLNKTEEPPKEEYFMEIDNVYSKVRTRLRFERSGIHYYD
;
A
#
# COMPACT_ATOMS: atom_id res chain seq x y z
N MET A 1 24.89 3.55 -5.14
CA MET A 1 23.58 4.13 -5.53
C MET A 1 22.47 3.46 -4.76
N LYS A 2 21.57 4.24 -4.20
CA LYS A 2 20.44 3.68 -3.44
C LYS A 2 19.34 3.20 -4.39
N GLY A 3 18.73 2.08 -4.10
CA GLY A 3 17.56 1.63 -4.83
C GLY A 3 16.36 2.55 -4.61
N VAL A 4 15.38 2.46 -5.50
CA VAL A 4 14.19 3.32 -5.47
C VAL A 4 13.41 3.16 -4.15
N LEU A 5 13.18 1.93 -3.73
CA LEU A 5 12.46 1.68 -2.47
C LEU A 5 13.18 2.30 -1.27
N LYS A 6 14.51 2.19 -1.22
CA LYS A 6 15.30 2.75 -0.13
C LYS A 6 15.19 4.28 -0.09
N GLN A 7 15.20 4.91 -1.27
CA GLN A 7 15.00 6.35 -1.37
C GLN A 7 13.62 6.76 -0.88
N MET A 8 12.58 5.98 -1.24
CA MET A 8 11.22 6.24 -0.79
C MET A 8 11.09 6.09 0.73
N ILE A 9 11.74 5.10 1.32
CA ILE A 9 11.74 4.93 2.77
C ILE A 9 12.35 6.16 3.46
N GLU A 10 13.37 6.75 2.88
CA GLU A 10 13.97 7.97 3.42
C GLU A 10 13.04 9.18 3.32
N ILE A 11 12.31 9.30 2.20
CA ILE A 11 11.37 10.41 1.97
C ILE A 11 10.14 10.29 2.86
N TYR A 12 9.52 9.11 2.86
CA TYR A 12 8.21 8.91 3.47
C TYR A 12 8.25 8.42 4.91
N GLN A 13 9.40 7.94 5.38
CA GLN A 13 9.63 7.53 6.77
C GLN A 13 8.50 6.67 7.34
N PRO A 14 8.22 5.49 6.74
CA PRO A 14 7.03 4.71 7.07
C PRO A 14 6.95 4.17 8.50
N ASN A 15 8.08 4.13 9.21
CA ASN A 15 8.10 3.85 10.64
C ASN A 15 7.34 2.58 11.07
N GLY A 16 7.58 1.48 10.38
CA GLY A 16 7.05 0.18 10.78
C GLY A 16 5.68 -0.17 10.24
N ILE A 17 5.07 0.70 9.46
CA ILE A 17 3.81 0.43 8.76
C ILE A 17 3.94 0.86 7.31
N ASP A 18 3.10 0.31 6.45
CA ASP A 18 3.10 0.66 5.04
C ASP A 18 1.97 1.65 4.69
N TRP A 19 1.81 1.94 3.40
CA TRP A 19 0.80 2.90 2.94
C TRP A 19 -0.64 2.39 3.04
N MET A 20 -0.83 1.12 3.36
CA MET A 20 -2.13 0.54 3.67
C MET A 20 -2.29 0.26 5.17
N ASP A 21 -1.44 0.86 5.99
CA ASP A 21 -1.45 0.69 7.44
C ASP A 21 -1.24 -0.77 7.85
N VAL A 22 -0.48 -1.51 7.07
CA VAL A 22 -0.09 -2.88 7.38
C VAL A 22 1.28 -2.90 8.02
N ARG A 23 1.42 -3.68 9.07
CA ARG A 23 2.62 -3.70 9.88
C ARG A 23 3.78 -4.43 9.18
N LEU A 24 4.96 -3.80 9.20
CA LEU A 24 6.21 -4.41 8.82
C LEU A 24 6.57 -5.47 9.87
N THR A 25 6.88 -6.67 9.43
CA THR A 25 7.39 -7.73 10.31
C THR A 25 8.55 -8.43 9.63
N ARG A 26 9.24 -9.31 10.38
CA ARG A 26 10.33 -10.09 9.84
C ARG A 26 9.95 -10.86 8.58
N HIS A 27 8.70 -11.35 8.52
CA HIS A 27 8.21 -12.14 7.40
C HIS A 27 7.31 -11.35 6.44
N ASN A 28 7.18 -10.06 6.66
CA ASN A 28 6.35 -9.19 5.84
C ASN A 28 7.10 -7.89 5.55
N PRO A 29 8.10 -7.94 4.66
CA PRO A 29 8.95 -6.78 4.38
C PRO A 29 8.26 -5.75 3.51
N TYR A 30 8.82 -4.53 3.52
CA TYR A 30 8.44 -3.51 2.54
C TYR A 30 8.83 -3.94 1.14
N THR A 31 7.98 -3.59 0.18
CA THR A 31 8.23 -3.79 -1.24
C THR A 31 7.90 -2.50 -2.00
N PHE A 32 8.43 -2.38 -3.20
CA PHE A 32 8.03 -1.32 -4.11
C PHE A 32 6.76 -1.77 -4.86
N TYR A 33 5.70 -1.00 -4.74
CA TYR A 33 4.46 -1.28 -5.46
C TYR A 33 4.35 -0.30 -6.63
N HIS A 34 4.19 -0.84 -7.85
CA HIS A 34 3.96 -0.01 -9.04
C HIS A 34 2.53 0.46 -9.06
N ILE A 35 2.29 1.77 -8.85
CA ILE A 35 0.94 2.33 -8.90
C ILE A 35 0.35 2.10 -10.29
N LYS A 36 1.10 2.43 -11.35
CA LYS A 36 0.79 1.98 -12.70
C LYS A 36 1.58 0.70 -12.94
N GLU A 37 0.87 -0.37 -13.26
CA GLU A 37 1.48 -1.68 -13.43
C GLU A 37 2.57 -1.69 -14.49
N GLU A 38 3.64 -2.47 -14.25
CA GLU A 38 4.76 -2.61 -15.17
C GLU A 38 4.31 -3.06 -16.56
N ARG A 39 3.41 -4.04 -16.63
CA ARG A 39 2.86 -4.53 -17.90
C ARG A 39 2.09 -3.48 -18.69
N LYS A 40 1.68 -2.40 -18.05
CA LYS A 40 0.96 -1.27 -18.67
C LYS A 40 1.88 -0.08 -18.91
N GLY A 41 3.19 -0.28 -18.81
CA GLY A 41 4.17 0.78 -19.02
C GLY A 41 4.58 1.53 -17.76
N GLY A 42 4.20 1.06 -16.59
CA GLY A 42 4.61 1.68 -15.33
C GLY A 42 6.10 1.49 -15.08
N LEU A 43 6.78 2.55 -14.68
CA LEU A 43 8.22 2.55 -14.48
C LEU A 43 8.57 2.28 -13.01
N TYR A 44 9.79 1.77 -12.80
CA TYR A 44 10.36 1.56 -11.48
C TYR A 44 11.04 2.85 -11.04
N ILE A 45 10.23 3.86 -10.70
CA ILE A 45 10.71 5.18 -10.28
C ILE A 45 9.87 5.66 -9.10
N ILE A 46 10.42 6.60 -8.33
CA ILE A 46 9.73 7.14 -7.15
C ILE A 46 8.33 7.63 -7.50
N ASP A 47 8.19 8.34 -8.61
CA ASP A 47 6.89 8.93 -9.00
C ASP A 47 5.79 7.92 -9.30
N ASN A 48 6.15 6.66 -9.47
CA ASN A 48 5.19 5.58 -9.71
C ASN A 48 5.13 4.57 -8.57
N GLY A 49 5.70 4.90 -7.43
CA GLY A 49 5.85 3.95 -6.34
C GLY A 49 4.94 4.20 -5.16
N ALA A 50 4.60 3.11 -4.48
CA ALA A 50 4.03 3.14 -3.14
C ALA A 50 4.80 2.13 -2.29
N ILE A 51 4.91 2.42 -1.01
CA ILE A 51 5.58 1.51 -0.08
C ILE A 51 4.52 0.59 0.51
N LEU A 52 4.52 -0.65 0.06
CA LEU A 52 3.60 -1.67 0.57
C LEU A 52 4.38 -2.86 1.09
N THR A 53 3.85 -3.49 2.13
CA THR A 53 4.36 -4.78 2.56
C THR A 53 3.93 -5.86 1.58
N LYS A 54 4.60 -6.98 1.62
CA LYS A 54 4.27 -8.14 0.79
C LYS A 54 2.81 -8.55 0.95
N LYS A 55 2.29 -8.51 2.16
CA LYS A 55 0.89 -8.91 2.43
C LYS A 55 -0.11 -7.89 1.92
N ALA A 56 0.21 -6.60 1.97
CA ALA A 56 -0.64 -5.58 1.36
C ALA A 56 -0.72 -5.77 -0.16
N HIS A 57 0.40 -6.13 -0.80
CA HIS A 57 0.41 -6.51 -2.21
C HIS A 57 -0.59 -7.63 -2.51
N THR A 58 -0.56 -8.69 -1.70
CA THR A 58 -1.45 -9.83 -1.86
C THR A 58 -2.91 -9.40 -1.73
N LEU A 59 -3.21 -8.57 -0.74
CA LEU A 59 -4.57 -8.05 -0.56
C LEU A 59 -5.02 -7.23 -1.77
N LEU A 60 -4.17 -6.34 -2.28
CA LEU A 60 -4.52 -5.54 -3.45
C LEU A 60 -4.79 -6.39 -4.68
N ASN A 61 -3.99 -7.43 -4.90
CA ASN A 61 -4.22 -8.35 -6.02
C ASN A 61 -5.59 -9.01 -5.90
N TYR A 62 -5.96 -9.39 -4.69
CA TYR A 62 -7.30 -9.95 -4.43
C TYR A 62 -8.40 -8.94 -4.71
N LEU A 63 -8.25 -7.70 -4.23
CA LEU A 63 -9.24 -6.66 -4.40
C LEU A 63 -9.40 -6.25 -5.87
N GLU A 64 -8.31 -6.24 -6.63
CA GLU A 64 -8.37 -5.90 -8.05
C GLU A 64 -9.37 -6.79 -8.80
N ILE A 65 -9.42 -8.07 -8.44
CA ILE A 65 -10.29 -9.05 -9.07
C ILE A 65 -11.68 -9.06 -8.46
N ASN A 66 -11.75 -9.03 -7.13
CA ASN A 66 -13.00 -9.30 -6.40
C ASN A 66 -13.75 -8.04 -5.96
N GLU A 67 -13.06 -6.93 -5.74
CA GLU A 67 -13.64 -5.66 -5.32
C GLU A 67 -12.94 -4.49 -6.01
N PRO A 68 -13.04 -4.40 -7.35
CA PRO A 68 -12.27 -3.42 -8.11
C PRO A 68 -12.50 -1.97 -7.68
N LYS A 69 -13.68 -1.66 -7.14
CA LYS A 69 -13.96 -0.31 -6.65
C LYS A 69 -13.11 0.03 -5.42
N ARG A 70 -12.93 -0.93 -4.52
CA ARG A 70 -12.04 -0.73 -3.35
C ARG A 70 -10.59 -0.64 -3.79
N TYR A 71 -10.19 -1.48 -4.74
CA TYR A 71 -8.87 -1.41 -5.33
C TYR A 71 -8.60 0.00 -5.88
N ASP A 72 -9.53 0.56 -6.66
CA ASP A 72 -9.38 1.91 -7.23
C ASP A 72 -9.27 2.98 -6.15
N GLU A 73 -10.02 2.85 -5.07
CA GLU A 73 -9.96 3.80 -3.97
C GLU A 73 -8.59 3.81 -3.29
N PHE A 74 -8.01 2.64 -3.05
CA PHE A 74 -6.64 2.56 -2.54
C PHE A 74 -5.65 3.17 -3.52
N GLN A 75 -5.77 2.87 -4.81
CA GLN A 75 -4.90 3.42 -5.84
C GLN A 75 -4.89 4.95 -5.84
N LYS A 76 -6.06 5.56 -5.69
CA LYS A 76 -6.16 7.02 -5.63
C LYS A 76 -5.42 7.60 -4.42
N LEU A 77 -5.50 6.93 -3.29
CA LEU A 77 -4.79 7.36 -2.09
C LEU A 77 -3.28 7.25 -2.27
N PHE A 78 -2.80 6.18 -2.92
CA PHE A 78 -1.38 6.05 -3.22
C PHE A 78 -0.88 7.16 -4.14
N LYS A 79 -1.64 7.48 -5.18
CA LYS A 79 -1.29 8.57 -6.10
C LYS A 79 -1.22 9.89 -5.36
N TYR A 80 -2.17 10.14 -4.48
CA TYR A 80 -2.18 11.35 -3.68
C TYR A 80 -0.94 11.43 -2.79
N LEU A 81 -0.67 10.40 -2.01
CA LEU A 81 0.47 10.40 -1.09
C LEU A 81 1.79 10.51 -1.83
N ASN A 82 1.91 9.82 -2.96
CA ASN A 82 3.13 9.88 -3.77
C ASN A 82 3.48 11.32 -4.17
N LYS A 83 2.48 12.14 -4.48
CA LYS A 83 2.70 13.51 -4.90
C LYS A 83 3.10 14.44 -3.77
N THR A 84 2.82 14.07 -2.52
CA THR A 84 3.16 14.93 -1.38
C THR A 84 4.65 14.96 -1.09
N GLU A 85 5.35 13.88 -1.40
CA GLU A 85 6.77 13.70 -1.07
C GLU A 85 7.06 13.90 0.41
N GLU A 86 6.09 13.61 1.25
CA GLU A 86 6.17 13.77 2.71
C GLU A 86 5.68 12.52 3.43
N PRO A 87 6.13 12.29 4.66
CA PRO A 87 5.59 11.21 5.48
C PRO A 87 4.07 11.27 5.55
N PRO A 88 3.38 10.12 5.51
CA PRO A 88 1.93 10.12 5.62
C PRO A 88 1.47 10.64 6.98
N LYS A 89 0.38 11.40 6.97
CA LYS A 89 -0.20 12.00 8.17
C LYS A 89 -1.41 11.19 8.62
N GLU A 90 -1.93 11.55 9.79
CA GLU A 90 -3.09 10.89 10.36
C GLU A 90 -4.28 10.90 9.41
N GLU A 91 -4.53 12.03 8.74
CA GLU A 91 -5.65 12.15 7.80
C GLU A 91 -5.57 11.14 6.66
N TYR A 92 -4.36 10.85 6.18
CA TYR A 92 -4.17 9.83 5.15
C TYR A 92 -4.62 8.46 5.67
N PHE A 93 -4.22 8.09 6.88
CA PHE A 93 -4.58 6.79 7.44
C PHE A 93 -6.08 6.72 7.77
N MET A 94 -6.71 7.83 8.10
CA MET A 94 -8.17 7.87 8.27
C MET A 94 -8.87 7.53 6.95
N GLU A 95 -8.36 8.03 5.83
CA GLU A 95 -8.91 7.69 4.52
C GLU A 95 -8.67 6.22 4.17
N ILE A 96 -7.49 5.69 4.51
CA ILE A 96 -7.21 4.25 4.36
C ILE A 96 -8.21 3.43 5.16
N ASP A 97 -8.46 3.78 6.42
CA ASP A 97 -9.44 3.11 7.27
C ASP A 97 -10.84 3.15 6.68
N ASN A 98 -11.20 4.29 6.08
CA ASN A 98 -12.50 4.44 5.45
C ASN A 98 -12.69 3.45 4.30
N VAL A 99 -11.66 3.24 3.48
CA VAL A 99 -11.73 2.24 2.40
C VAL A 99 -11.86 0.83 2.99
N TYR A 100 -11.07 0.50 4.01
CA TYR A 100 -11.17 -0.80 4.67
C TYR A 100 -12.58 -1.07 5.19
N SER A 101 -13.26 -0.06 5.71
CA SER A 101 -14.60 -0.21 6.26
C SER A 101 -15.62 -0.64 5.20
N LYS A 102 -15.33 -0.43 3.94
CA LYS A 102 -16.20 -0.78 2.81
C LYS A 102 -15.85 -2.12 2.17
N VAL A 103 -14.76 -2.73 2.57
CA VAL A 103 -14.35 -4.03 2.02
C VAL A 103 -15.33 -5.09 2.48
N ARG A 104 -15.85 -5.86 1.53
CA ARG A 104 -16.90 -6.86 1.78
C ARG A 104 -16.40 -8.28 1.84
N THR A 105 -15.17 -8.52 1.41
CA THR A 105 -14.62 -9.87 1.42
C THR A 105 -14.67 -10.48 2.81
N ARG A 106 -14.82 -11.80 2.87
CA ARG A 106 -14.75 -12.54 4.14
C ARG A 106 -13.33 -12.65 4.67
N LEU A 107 -12.36 -12.38 3.83
CA LEU A 107 -11.00 -12.27 4.28
C LEU A 107 -10.91 -11.09 5.24
N ARG A 108 -10.50 -11.38 6.45
CA ARG A 108 -10.20 -10.35 7.41
C ARG A 108 -8.70 -10.14 7.40
N PHE A 109 -8.32 -8.90 7.48
CA PHE A 109 -6.95 -8.51 7.34
C PHE A 109 -6.58 -7.66 8.55
N GLU A 110 -5.83 -8.23 9.46
CA GLU A 110 -5.35 -7.50 10.62
C GLU A 110 -4.04 -6.83 10.27
N ARG A 111 -4.00 -5.52 10.36
CA ARG A 111 -2.86 -4.73 9.94
C ARG A 111 -1.68 -4.82 10.89
N SER A 112 -1.93 -5.13 12.15
CA SER A 112 -0.87 -5.26 13.16
C SER A 112 -0.21 -6.64 13.18
N GLY A 113 -0.90 -7.63 12.66
CA GLY A 113 -0.39 -8.98 12.46
C GLY A 113 -1.35 -9.59 11.48
N ILE A 114 -0.97 -10.51 10.68
CA ILE A 114 -1.82 -10.86 9.56
C ILE A 114 -2.54 -12.16 9.78
N HIS A 115 -3.84 -12.05 9.86
CA HIS A 115 -4.74 -13.18 10.01
C HIS A 115 -5.75 -13.17 8.89
N TYR A 116 -6.06 -14.34 8.38
CA TYR A 116 -7.12 -14.51 7.42
C TYR A 116 -8.21 -15.36 8.08
N TYR A 117 -9.44 -14.86 8.02
CA TYR A 117 -10.59 -15.58 8.55
C TYR A 117 -11.61 -15.83 7.44
N ASP A 118 -12.33 -16.86 7.59
CA ASP A 118 -13.46 -17.16 6.68
C ASP A 118 -14.70 -16.37 7.07
#